data_f9db7d39a1a331a9d5b5dce2018bec96
#
_entry.id   f9db7d39a1a331a9d5b5dce2018bec96
#
_cell.length_a   1.000
_cell.length_b   1.000
_cell.length_c   1.000
_cell.angle_alpha   90.00
_cell.angle_beta   90.00
_cell.angle_gamma   90.00
#
_symmetry.space_group_name_H-M   'P 1'
#
loop_
_entity.id
_entity.type
_entity.pdbx_description
1 polymer ?
#
loop_
_entity_poly.entity_id
_entity_poly.type
_entity_poly.pdbx_seq_one_letter_code
_entity_poly.pdbx_strand_id
1 'polypeptide(L)'
;APAPSFDPMPLSMMEAPSPDPRVGLAGGLFDAEEAIWNLQHVSFTPPPESFVGEWNSDLAFKGNYVIQGNYNGVIIWDMTDPTSPQLVNDYVCPASQSDVSVYGDLLFVSGEGLEGRLDCGTQGNDTRVSKDRLRGIRIFDISDIENPEYVANVQTCRGSHTHSVLKDPNDNENVYVYVSGSAGIRPEEELPGCSAALPEEDPNTALFRIEVIQVPLDNPQAAAIVNSPRIFDDLEAPPSHGLAPADLAAIEEARAAGAVIVEFNGSPIAIPDQFVERLRGMYKSEQGIEGDLTEAQEEEFKAGV
;
A
#
# COMPACT_ATOMS: atom_id res chain seq x y z
N ALA A 1 25.31 -23.35 -10.98
CA ALA A 1 24.70 -24.67 -11.22
C ALA A 1 23.54 -24.47 -12.20
N PRO A 2 23.21 -25.40 -13.11
CA PRO A 2 22.02 -25.29 -13.94
C PRO A 2 20.79 -25.25 -12.98
N ALA A 3 19.84 -24.35 -13.27
CA ALA A 3 18.58 -24.31 -12.55
C ALA A 3 17.94 -25.70 -12.51
N PRO A 4 17.37 -26.16 -11.39
CA PRO A 4 16.71 -27.44 -11.33
C PRO A 4 15.63 -27.50 -12.41
N SER A 5 15.71 -28.50 -13.29
CA SER A 5 14.67 -28.76 -14.30
C SER A 5 13.51 -29.46 -13.59
N PHE A 6 12.38 -28.82 -13.51
CA PHE A 6 11.15 -29.48 -13.06
C PHE A 6 10.39 -30.01 -14.26
N ASP A 7 10.04 -31.29 -14.23
CA ASP A 7 9.08 -31.82 -15.18
C ASP A 7 7.69 -31.21 -14.87
N PRO A 8 6.99 -30.64 -15.87
CA PRO A 8 5.66 -30.11 -15.66
C PRO A 8 4.71 -31.22 -15.19
N MET A 9 4.02 -30.95 -14.08
CA MET A 9 3.05 -31.89 -13.53
C MET A 9 1.87 -32.09 -14.50
N PRO A 10 1.43 -33.33 -14.75
CA PRO A 10 0.28 -33.60 -15.62
C PRO A 10 -0.98 -32.87 -15.09
N LEU A 11 -1.79 -32.31 -15.98
CA LEU A 11 -3.06 -31.66 -15.64
C LEU A 11 -4.00 -32.51 -14.79
N SER A 12 -3.92 -33.85 -14.93
CA SER A 12 -4.67 -34.82 -14.11
C SER A 12 -4.28 -34.84 -12.62
N MET A 13 -3.17 -34.20 -12.23
CA MET A 13 -2.73 -34.06 -10.84
C MET A 13 -3.08 -32.67 -10.25
N MET A 14 -3.87 -31.86 -10.96
CA MET A 14 -4.24 -30.52 -10.52
C MET A 14 -5.50 -30.48 -9.63
N GLU A 15 -6.03 -31.63 -9.22
CA GLU A 15 -7.11 -31.65 -8.22
C GLU A 15 -6.58 -31.26 -6.86
N ALA A 16 -7.28 -30.32 -6.19
CA ALA A 16 -6.92 -29.92 -4.85
C ALA A 16 -6.90 -31.10 -3.89
N PRO A 17 -5.91 -31.19 -2.99
CA PRO A 17 -5.85 -32.28 -2.03
C PRO A 17 -7.06 -32.28 -1.09
N SER A 18 -7.53 -33.48 -0.73
CA SER A 18 -8.61 -33.67 0.21
C SER A 18 -8.20 -34.70 1.27
N PRO A 19 -8.26 -34.40 2.58
CA PRO A 19 -8.75 -33.14 3.16
C PRO A 19 -7.87 -31.92 2.81
N ASP A 20 -8.41 -30.71 2.93
CA ASP A 20 -7.67 -29.48 2.67
C ASP A 20 -6.46 -29.35 3.61
N PRO A 21 -5.21 -29.36 3.08
CA PRO A 21 -4.00 -29.36 3.91
C PRO A 21 -3.78 -28.04 4.67
N ARG A 22 -4.57 -27.00 4.40
CA ARG A 22 -4.49 -25.70 5.09
C ARG A 22 -5.27 -25.71 6.42
N VAL A 23 -6.12 -26.72 6.66
CA VAL A 23 -6.94 -26.77 7.87
C VAL A 23 -6.10 -27.21 9.06
N GLY A 24 -6.06 -26.36 10.08
CA GLY A 24 -5.40 -26.64 11.36
C GLY A 24 -3.93 -26.27 11.41
N LEU A 25 -3.39 -25.57 10.39
CA LEU A 25 -2.02 -25.07 10.43
C LEU A 25 -1.82 -24.09 11.60
N ALA A 26 -0.70 -24.27 12.30
CA ALA A 26 -0.25 -23.32 13.32
C ALA A 26 0.43 -22.11 12.67
N GLY A 27 0.14 -20.91 13.18
CA GLY A 27 0.84 -19.68 12.84
C GLY A 27 2.12 -19.53 13.65
N GLY A 28 3.11 -18.79 13.12
CA GLY A 28 4.35 -18.43 13.78
C GLY A 28 5.16 -17.45 12.97
N LEU A 29 6.02 -16.64 13.60
CA LEU A 29 6.78 -15.63 12.88
C LEU A 29 7.85 -16.24 11.96
N PHE A 30 8.50 -17.32 12.41
CA PHE A 30 9.55 -18.01 11.65
C PHE A 30 9.36 -19.54 11.61
N ASP A 31 8.33 -20.04 12.26
CA ASP A 31 8.05 -21.46 12.46
C ASP A 31 6.59 -21.83 12.14
N ALA A 32 5.91 -21.03 11.31
CA ALA A 32 4.59 -21.33 10.82
C ALA A 32 4.59 -22.67 10.05
N GLU A 33 3.55 -23.48 10.28
CA GLU A 33 3.36 -24.72 9.51
C GLU A 33 2.97 -24.42 8.07
N GLU A 34 3.31 -25.34 7.15
CA GLU A 34 3.18 -25.14 5.72
C GLU A 34 2.18 -26.10 5.08
N ALA A 35 1.44 -25.60 4.09
CA ALA A 35 0.70 -26.42 3.13
C ALA A 35 1.17 -26.14 1.72
N ILE A 36 1.65 -27.16 1.02
CA ILE A 36 2.23 -27.04 -0.32
C ILE A 36 1.45 -27.92 -1.28
N TRP A 37 1.06 -27.35 -2.43
CA TRP A 37 0.45 -28.09 -3.53
C TRP A 37 0.92 -27.55 -4.88
N ASN A 38 1.40 -28.40 -5.74
CA ASN A 38 2.00 -28.08 -7.04
C ASN A 38 3.20 -27.12 -6.98
N LEU A 39 3.81 -26.98 -5.82
CA LEU A 39 5.03 -26.20 -5.57
C LEU A 39 6.01 -27.06 -4.78
N GLN A 40 7.26 -26.65 -4.76
CA GLN A 40 8.27 -27.20 -3.88
C GLN A 40 8.89 -26.06 -3.07
N HIS A 41 8.92 -26.21 -1.74
CA HIS A 41 9.71 -25.33 -0.89
C HIS A 41 11.19 -25.62 -1.15
N VAL A 42 11.94 -24.62 -1.57
CA VAL A 42 13.37 -24.76 -1.89
C VAL A 42 14.23 -24.29 -0.73
N SER A 43 13.91 -23.15 -0.15
CA SER A 43 14.64 -22.58 0.99
C SER A 43 13.77 -21.55 1.72
N PHE A 44 14.16 -21.27 2.95
CA PHE A 44 13.66 -20.15 3.75
C PHE A 44 14.85 -19.34 4.28
N THR A 45 14.81 -18.02 4.08
CA THR A 45 15.80 -17.09 4.61
C THR A 45 15.06 -16.02 5.43
N PRO A 46 15.33 -15.87 6.72
CA PRO A 46 14.69 -14.86 7.55
C PRO A 46 15.10 -13.45 7.07
N PRO A 47 14.23 -12.43 7.29
CA PRO A 47 14.58 -11.06 6.97
C PRO A 47 15.76 -10.57 7.81
N PRO A 48 16.52 -9.54 7.35
CA PRO A 48 17.52 -8.86 8.17
C PRO A 48 16.87 -8.18 9.38
N GLU A 49 17.66 -7.89 10.42
CA GLU A 49 17.16 -7.44 11.74
C GLU A 49 16.26 -6.19 11.65
N SER A 50 16.63 -5.24 10.79
CA SER A 50 15.87 -3.99 10.56
C SER A 50 14.51 -4.19 9.90
N PHE A 51 14.20 -5.39 9.39
CA PHE A 51 12.96 -5.72 8.71
C PHE A 51 12.13 -6.79 9.43
N VAL A 52 12.58 -7.24 10.61
CA VAL A 52 11.85 -8.22 11.42
C VAL A 52 10.56 -7.62 11.95
N GLY A 53 9.43 -8.29 11.68
CA GLY A 53 8.09 -7.85 12.11
C GLY A 53 7.41 -6.91 11.12
N GLU A 54 8.11 -6.43 10.10
CA GLU A 54 7.54 -5.61 9.03
C GLU A 54 7.03 -6.47 7.88
N TRP A 55 6.01 -5.98 7.19
CA TRP A 55 5.37 -6.73 6.11
C TRP A 55 6.13 -6.59 4.80
N ASN A 56 6.32 -7.73 4.13
CA ASN A 56 6.79 -7.76 2.75
C ASN A 56 5.63 -7.50 1.80
N SER A 57 5.93 -6.93 0.63
CA SER A 57 4.92 -6.58 -0.38
C SER A 57 5.21 -7.24 -1.71
N ASP A 58 5.99 -6.60 -2.55
CA ASP A 58 6.19 -6.93 -3.95
C ASP A 58 7.60 -7.44 -4.24
N LEU A 59 7.82 -7.98 -5.44
CA LEU A 59 9.11 -8.48 -5.91
C LEU A 59 9.44 -7.95 -7.30
N ALA A 60 10.64 -7.38 -7.45
CA ALA A 60 11.22 -7.08 -8.75
C ALA A 60 12.52 -7.89 -8.97
N PHE A 61 12.94 -8.00 -10.22
CA PHE A 61 14.06 -8.86 -10.59
C PHE A 61 15.07 -8.14 -11.48
N LYS A 62 16.36 -8.35 -11.20
CA LYS A 62 17.47 -7.89 -12.04
C LYS A 62 18.54 -8.97 -12.13
N GLY A 63 18.57 -9.70 -13.25
CA GLY A 63 19.47 -10.86 -13.38
C GLY A 63 19.16 -11.93 -12.33
N ASN A 64 20.14 -12.25 -11.49
CA ASN A 64 20.00 -13.20 -10.40
C ASN A 64 19.52 -12.55 -9.09
N TYR A 65 19.31 -11.25 -9.08
CA TYR A 65 18.89 -10.53 -7.88
C TYR A 65 17.38 -10.44 -7.80
N VAL A 66 16.87 -10.61 -6.58
CA VAL A 66 15.48 -10.32 -6.19
C VAL A 66 15.48 -9.09 -5.31
N ILE A 67 14.69 -8.11 -5.68
CA ILE A 67 14.46 -6.89 -4.90
C ILE A 67 13.07 -7.02 -4.29
N GLN A 68 13.02 -7.10 -2.97
CA GLN A 68 11.82 -7.32 -2.19
C GLN A 68 11.37 -5.99 -1.57
N GLY A 69 10.18 -5.53 -1.90
CA GLY A 69 9.52 -4.42 -1.24
C GLY A 69 9.09 -4.81 0.17
N ASN A 70 9.17 -3.86 1.09
CA ASN A 70 8.81 -4.04 2.49
C ASN A 70 8.35 -2.71 3.08
N TYR A 71 7.53 -2.74 4.14
CA TYR A 71 7.03 -1.52 4.79
C TYR A 71 8.14 -0.64 5.37
N ASN A 72 9.31 -1.22 5.67
CA ASN A 72 10.49 -0.49 6.14
C ASN A 72 11.49 -0.10 5.04
N GLY A 73 11.24 -0.46 3.77
CA GLY A 73 12.12 -0.14 2.64
C GLY A 73 12.23 -1.26 1.62
N VAL A 74 13.44 -1.61 1.21
CA VAL A 74 13.70 -2.67 0.23
C VAL A 74 14.84 -3.57 0.67
N ILE A 75 14.73 -4.87 0.36
CA ILE A 75 15.75 -5.88 0.64
C ILE A 75 16.21 -6.47 -0.69
N ILE A 76 17.50 -6.60 -0.89
CA ILE A 76 18.07 -7.17 -2.11
C ILE A 76 18.75 -8.49 -1.78
N TRP A 77 18.34 -9.54 -2.50
CA TRP A 77 18.83 -10.90 -2.35
C TRP A 77 19.55 -11.38 -3.62
N ASP A 78 20.71 -11.99 -3.48
CA ASP A 78 21.34 -12.77 -4.55
C ASP A 78 20.75 -14.20 -4.53
N MET A 79 20.07 -14.55 -5.63
CA MET A 79 19.43 -15.84 -5.87
C MET A 79 20.24 -16.71 -6.83
N THR A 80 21.54 -16.48 -7.00
CA THR A 80 22.42 -17.31 -7.83
C THR A 80 22.37 -18.78 -7.41
N ASP A 81 22.24 -19.03 -6.11
CA ASP A 81 21.86 -20.33 -5.54
C ASP A 81 20.52 -20.18 -4.80
N PRO A 82 19.40 -20.59 -5.39
CA PRO A 82 18.08 -20.42 -4.75
C PRO A 82 17.90 -21.31 -3.51
N THR A 83 18.78 -22.27 -3.26
CA THR A 83 18.78 -23.08 -2.03
C THR A 83 19.45 -22.36 -0.87
N SER A 84 20.15 -21.26 -1.13
CA SER A 84 20.89 -20.46 -0.13
C SER A 84 20.93 -18.99 -0.54
N PRO A 85 19.80 -18.27 -0.55
CA PRO A 85 19.75 -16.83 -0.85
C PRO A 85 20.71 -16.05 0.03
N GLN A 86 21.46 -15.11 -0.56
CA GLN A 86 22.40 -14.27 0.16
C GLN A 86 21.89 -12.83 0.23
N LEU A 87 21.92 -12.23 1.41
CA LEU A 87 21.61 -10.81 1.57
C LEU A 87 22.70 -9.97 0.88
N VAL A 88 22.27 -9.08 -0.01
CA VAL A 88 23.14 -8.12 -0.73
C VAL A 88 23.05 -6.76 -0.09
N ASN A 89 21.84 -6.26 0.12
CA ASN A 89 21.58 -4.97 0.74
C ASN A 89 20.22 -4.97 1.44
N ASP A 90 20.10 -4.17 2.50
CA ASP A 90 18.87 -3.93 3.26
C ASP A 90 18.67 -2.41 3.45
N TYR A 91 18.11 -1.77 2.42
CA TYR A 91 17.97 -0.32 2.36
C TYR A 91 16.72 0.13 3.14
N VAL A 92 16.95 0.68 4.35
CA VAL A 92 15.87 1.20 5.20
C VAL A 92 15.39 2.55 4.68
N CYS A 93 14.14 2.63 4.28
CA CYS A 93 13.50 3.84 3.73
C CYS A 93 11.97 3.70 3.76
N PRO A 94 11.34 3.79 4.94
CA PRO A 94 9.92 3.49 5.10
C PRO A 94 9.03 4.47 4.32
N ALA A 95 7.96 3.96 3.70
CA ALA A 95 6.88 4.78 3.11
C ALA A 95 5.63 3.95 2.75
N SER A 96 5.24 2.97 3.52
CA SER A 96 4.23 1.95 3.25
C SER A 96 4.77 0.75 2.47
N GLN A 97 3.95 0.11 1.63
CA GLN A 97 4.23 -1.20 1.03
C GLN A 97 5.52 -1.28 0.22
N SER A 98 5.99 -0.17 -0.34
CA SER A 98 7.18 -0.16 -1.22
C SER A 98 7.04 -1.14 -2.39
N ASP A 99 5.93 -1.05 -3.15
CA ASP A 99 5.78 -1.73 -4.44
C ASP A 99 6.97 -1.39 -5.35
N VAL A 100 7.59 -2.40 -5.95
CA VAL A 100 8.89 -2.26 -6.61
C VAL A 100 8.84 -2.66 -8.09
N SER A 101 9.50 -1.89 -8.95
CA SER A 101 9.72 -2.22 -10.36
C SER A 101 11.12 -1.86 -10.81
N VAL A 102 11.69 -2.64 -11.72
CA VAL A 102 13.02 -2.39 -12.29
C VAL A 102 12.93 -2.12 -13.78
N TYR A 103 13.64 -1.10 -14.25
CA TYR A 103 13.89 -0.87 -15.66
C TYR A 103 15.36 -0.50 -15.88
N GLY A 104 16.12 -1.39 -16.52
CA GLY A 104 17.58 -1.20 -16.69
C GLY A 104 18.29 -1.14 -15.34
N ASP A 105 18.90 -0.01 -15.06
CA ASP A 105 19.59 0.28 -13.81
C ASP A 105 18.78 1.16 -12.85
N LEU A 106 17.50 1.37 -13.12
CA LEU A 106 16.61 2.12 -12.26
C LEU A 106 15.65 1.20 -11.49
N LEU A 107 15.52 1.45 -10.19
CA LEU A 107 14.53 0.86 -9.31
C LEU A 107 13.51 1.94 -8.93
N PHE A 108 12.24 1.64 -9.11
CA PHE A 108 11.11 2.46 -8.72
C PHE A 108 10.47 1.87 -7.48
N VAL A 109 10.18 2.71 -6.49
CA VAL A 109 9.61 2.29 -5.21
C VAL A 109 8.43 3.19 -4.86
N SER A 110 7.25 2.60 -4.70
CA SER A 110 6.02 3.29 -4.29
C SER A 110 6.05 3.71 -2.83
N GLY A 111 5.38 4.84 -2.53
CA GLY A 111 5.15 5.29 -1.17
C GLY A 111 3.84 6.07 -1.04
N GLU A 112 3.03 5.74 -0.03
CA GLU A 112 1.77 6.44 0.26
C GLU A 112 1.51 6.65 1.75
N GLY A 113 2.31 6.03 2.61
CA GLY A 113 2.18 6.12 4.07
C GLY A 113 2.37 7.55 4.58
N LEU A 114 1.75 7.83 5.72
CA LEU A 114 1.87 9.14 6.37
C LEU A 114 3.26 9.35 7.00
N GLU A 115 3.94 8.27 7.33
CA GLU A 115 5.25 8.23 7.98
C GLU A 115 6.41 8.43 7.00
N GLY A 116 6.20 8.14 5.70
CA GLY A 116 7.24 8.23 4.68
C GLY A 116 7.88 9.61 4.61
N ARG A 117 9.22 9.65 4.50
CA ARG A 117 10.01 10.89 4.45
C ARG A 117 10.86 10.95 3.20
N LEU A 118 11.14 12.18 2.75
CA LEU A 118 12.02 12.46 1.61
C LEU A 118 13.47 12.03 1.87
N ASP A 119 13.91 12.09 3.12
CA ASP A 119 15.25 11.76 3.56
C ASP A 119 15.44 10.29 4.00
N CYS A 120 14.43 9.44 3.77
CA CYS A 120 14.40 8.05 4.25
C CYS A 120 14.51 7.91 5.78
N GLY A 121 14.27 8.98 6.54
CA GLY A 121 14.30 8.93 8.00
C GLY A 121 13.20 8.04 8.59
N THR A 122 13.53 7.33 9.67
CA THR A 122 12.62 6.40 10.35
C THR A 122 11.80 7.06 11.46
N GLN A 123 12.00 8.36 11.73
CA GLN A 123 11.29 9.12 12.76
C GLN A 123 9.84 9.47 12.39
N GLY A 124 9.42 9.18 11.16
CA GLY A 124 8.06 9.50 10.71
C GLY A 124 7.78 11.00 10.54
N ASN A 125 6.51 11.36 10.51
CA ASN A 125 6.02 12.74 10.43
C ASN A 125 4.93 12.97 11.49
N ASP A 126 5.21 13.80 12.49
CA ASP A 126 4.32 14.04 13.65
C ASP A 126 3.18 15.02 13.35
N THR A 127 3.17 15.64 12.16
CA THR A 127 2.21 16.68 11.81
C THR A 127 1.31 16.25 10.66
N ARG A 128 0.05 16.78 10.67
CA ARG A 128 -0.90 16.54 9.58
C ARG A 128 -0.37 17.02 8.23
N VAL A 129 0.33 18.15 8.20
CA VAL A 129 0.97 18.74 7.02
C VAL A 129 2.47 18.69 7.21
N SER A 130 3.20 18.03 6.31
CA SER A 130 4.67 17.95 6.36
C SER A 130 5.28 18.10 4.98
N LYS A 131 6.15 19.08 4.81
CA LYS A 131 6.95 19.25 3.58
C LYS A 131 8.00 18.16 3.39
N ASP A 132 8.35 17.45 4.47
CA ASP A 132 9.32 16.36 4.45
C ASP A 132 8.67 15.01 4.11
N ARG A 133 7.34 14.97 4.02
CA ARG A 133 6.62 13.73 3.72
C ARG A 133 6.81 13.31 2.28
N LEU A 134 7.19 12.05 2.09
CA LEU A 134 7.15 11.41 0.79
C LEU A 134 5.81 10.68 0.58
N ARG A 135 5.15 10.99 -0.51
CA ARG A 135 4.03 10.20 -1.07
C ARG A 135 4.09 10.29 -2.59
N GLY A 136 4.39 9.17 -3.24
CA GLY A 136 4.63 9.11 -4.69
C GLY A 136 5.62 8.00 -5.04
N ILE A 137 6.55 8.29 -5.93
CA ILE A 137 7.56 7.34 -6.41
C ILE A 137 8.94 7.81 -5.98
N ARG A 138 9.73 6.91 -5.40
CA ARG A 138 11.19 7.05 -5.26
C ARG A 138 11.88 6.37 -6.43
N ILE A 139 13.00 6.92 -6.85
CA ILE A 139 13.83 6.38 -7.93
C ILE A 139 15.24 6.18 -7.36
N PHE A 140 15.73 4.95 -7.51
CA PHE A 140 17.08 4.58 -7.13
C PHE A 140 17.89 4.18 -8.36
N ASP A 141 19.15 4.54 -8.40
CA ASP A 141 20.15 3.93 -9.29
C ASP A 141 20.65 2.64 -8.63
N ILE A 142 20.52 1.54 -9.34
CA ILE A 142 20.98 0.21 -8.95
C ILE A 142 21.98 -0.36 -9.97
N SER A 143 22.74 0.51 -10.65
CA SER A 143 23.87 0.08 -11.49
C SER A 143 24.94 -0.64 -10.66
N ASP A 144 25.15 -0.20 -9.44
CA ASP A 144 25.79 -0.95 -8.37
C ASP A 144 24.70 -1.53 -7.44
N ILE A 145 24.39 -2.78 -7.63
CA ILE A 145 23.31 -3.46 -6.89
C ILE A 145 23.62 -3.62 -5.40
N GLU A 146 24.89 -3.60 -5.02
CA GLU A 146 25.34 -3.68 -3.63
C GLU A 146 25.18 -2.34 -2.90
N ASN A 147 25.17 -1.23 -3.64
CA ASN A 147 25.10 0.13 -3.12
C ASN A 147 24.04 0.97 -3.86
N PRO A 148 22.73 0.69 -3.68
CA PRO A 148 21.67 1.47 -4.29
C PRO A 148 21.75 2.96 -3.92
N GLU A 149 21.65 3.85 -4.90
CA GLU A 149 21.65 5.30 -4.68
C GLU A 149 20.25 5.89 -4.86
N TYR A 150 19.73 6.59 -3.85
CA TYR A 150 18.48 7.34 -3.96
C TYR A 150 18.72 8.61 -4.79
N VAL A 151 18.28 8.61 -6.06
CA VAL A 151 18.62 9.67 -7.02
C VAL A 151 17.51 10.68 -7.25
N ALA A 152 16.24 10.30 -7.08
CA ALA A 152 15.09 11.18 -7.29
C ALA A 152 13.83 10.69 -6.60
N ASN A 153 12.85 11.60 -6.49
CA ASN A 153 11.46 11.25 -6.18
C ASN A 153 10.48 12.14 -6.95
N VAL A 154 9.29 11.62 -7.19
CA VAL A 154 8.18 12.40 -7.75
C VAL A 154 7.00 12.30 -6.79
N GLN A 155 6.61 13.45 -6.24
CA GLN A 155 5.49 13.57 -5.32
C GLN A 155 4.17 13.54 -6.09
N THR A 156 3.20 12.81 -5.58
CA THR A 156 1.84 12.75 -6.13
C THR A 156 0.80 13.17 -5.09
N CYS A 157 -0.37 13.59 -5.56
CA CYS A 157 -1.43 14.08 -4.66
C CYS A 157 -2.00 12.98 -3.76
N ARG A 158 -1.95 11.73 -4.20
CA ARG A 158 -2.56 10.59 -3.50
C ARG A 158 -1.59 9.44 -3.21
N GLY A 159 -0.27 9.74 -3.25
CA GLY A 159 0.74 8.70 -3.08
C GLY A 159 0.73 7.66 -4.19
N SER A 160 1.46 6.59 -3.97
CA SER A 160 1.48 5.41 -4.82
C SER A 160 1.42 4.16 -3.95
N HIS A 161 0.34 3.40 -4.07
CA HIS A 161 0.21 2.06 -3.48
C HIS A 161 0.96 1.06 -4.34
N THR A 162 0.62 1.10 -5.63
CA THR A 162 1.26 0.34 -6.70
C THR A 162 1.46 1.25 -7.91
N HIS A 163 2.35 0.85 -8.80
CA HIS A 163 2.61 1.58 -10.05
C HIS A 163 2.85 0.60 -11.20
N SER A 164 2.80 1.12 -12.42
CA SER A 164 3.16 0.37 -13.62
C SER A 164 4.25 1.10 -14.38
N VAL A 165 5.33 0.42 -14.70
CA VAL A 165 6.42 0.95 -15.52
C VAL A 165 6.22 0.53 -16.96
N LEU A 166 6.19 1.49 -17.86
CA LEU A 166 5.97 1.29 -19.30
C LEU A 166 7.06 1.93 -20.11
N LYS A 167 7.51 1.24 -21.14
CA LYS A 167 8.34 1.81 -22.20
C LYS A 167 7.47 2.10 -23.42
N ASP A 168 7.53 3.34 -23.92
CA ASP A 168 7.01 3.67 -25.25
C ASP A 168 7.98 3.12 -26.31
N PRO A 169 7.53 2.28 -27.26
CA PRO A 169 8.39 1.75 -28.31
C PRO A 169 8.95 2.83 -29.25
N ASN A 170 8.36 4.03 -29.25
CA ASN A 170 8.81 5.16 -30.05
C ASN A 170 9.70 6.16 -29.28
N ASP A 171 9.88 5.94 -27.97
CA ASP A 171 10.69 6.78 -27.10
C ASP A 171 11.80 5.93 -26.46
N ASN A 172 13.05 6.15 -26.86
CA ASN A 172 14.20 5.44 -26.33
C ASN A 172 14.95 6.24 -25.26
N GLU A 173 14.53 7.46 -24.97
CA GLU A 173 15.18 8.37 -24.03
C GLU A 173 14.51 8.32 -22.66
N ASN A 174 13.25 7.87 -22.59
CA ASN A 174 12.45 7.89 -21.36
C ASN A 174 11.82 6.53 -21.05
N VAL A 175 11.48 6.36 -19.77
CA VAL A 175 10.54 5.37 -19.29
C VAL A 175 9.42 6.10 -18.55
N TYR A 176 8.23 5.51 -18.51
CA TYR A 176 7.04 6.13 -17.93
C TYR A 176 6.52 5.30 -16.75
N VAL A 177 6.20 5.99 -15.65
CA VAL A 177 5.60 5.38 -14.46
C VAL A 177 4.17 5.91 -14.31
N TYR A 178 3.22 4.99 -14.28
CA TYR A 178 1.79 5.27 -14.15
C TYR A 178 1.34 5.02 -12.72
N VAL A 179 0.79 6.05 -12.09
CA VAL A 179 0.36 6.02 -10.69
C VAL A 179 -1.12 6.39 -10.59
N SER A 180 -1.96 5.48 -10.11
CA SER A 180 -3.39 5.76 -9.90
C SER A 180 -3.68 6.51 -8.60
N GLY A 181 -2.82 6.36 -7.59
CA GLY A 181 -3.00 6.95 -6.27
C GLY A 181 -4.19 6.40 -5.49
N SER A 182 -3.99 5.85 -4.30
CA SER A 182 -5.04 5.22 -3.49
C SER A 182 -5.26 5.90 -2.15
N ALA A 183 -4.25 6.59 -1.64
CA ALA A 183 -4.34 7.26 -0.35
C ALA A 183 -5.21 8.54 -0.38
N GLY A 184 -5.55 9.07 0.78
CA GLY A 184 -6.23 10.35 0.91
C GLY A 184 -5.48 11.49 0.22
N ILE A 185 -6.20 12.46 -0.34
CA ILE A 185 -5.61 13.59 -1.04
C ILE A 185 -4.81 14.45 -0.06
N ARG A 186 -3.60 14.83 -0.47
CA ARG A 186 -2.73 15.72 0.31
C ARG A 186 -3.33 17.13 0.39
N PRO A 187 -3.21 17.81 1.53
CA PRO A 187 -3.61 19.22 1.62
C PRO A 187 -2.71 20.09 0.71
N GLU A 188 -3.29 21.16 0.19
CA GLU A 188 -2.61 22.17 -0.66
C GLU A 188 -1.32 22.73 -0.02
N GLU A 189 -1.34 22.87 1.31
CA GLU A 189 -0.19 23.36 2.08
C GLU A 189 0.97 22.36 2.08
N GLU A 190 0.68 21.07 1.93
CA GLU A 190 1.70 20.02 1.86
C GLU A 190 2.26 19.88 0.44
N LEU A 191 1.36 19.76 -0.54
CA LEU A 191 1.71 19.69 -1.96
C LEU A 191 0.77 20.59 -2.77
N PRO A 192 1.26 21.75 -3.27
CA PRO A 192 0.47 22.64 -4.10
C PRO A 192 -0.10 21.97 -5.36
N GLY A 193 -1.33 22.30 -5.72
CA GLY A 193 -2.05 21.75 -6.87
C GLY A 193 -2.80 20.45 -6.59
N CYS A 194 -2.86 20.01 -5.32
CA CYS A 194 -3.70 18.89 -4.90
C CYS A 194 -5.07 19.39 -4.47
N SER A 195 -6.10 19.01 -5.21
CA SER A 195 -7.49 19.37 -4.94
C SER A 195 -8.33 18.12 -4.67
N ALA A 196 -9.21 18.20 -3.68
CA ALA A 196 -10.19 17.17 -3.34
C ALA A 196 -11.61 17.54 -3.80
N ALA A 197 -11.78 18.64 -4.51
CA ALA A 197 -13.06 19.06 -5.05
C ALA A 197 -13.61 18.03 -6.05
N LEU A 198 -14.92 18.02 -6.25
CA LEU A 198 -15.53 17.17 -7.26
C LEU A 198 -15.08 17.60 -8.68
N PRO A 199 -15.08 16.70 -9.67
CA PRO A 199 -14.68 17.03 -11.05
C PRO A 199 -15.46 18.18 -11.67
N GLU A 200 -16.71 18.39 -11.28
CA GLU A 200 -17.56 19.49 -11.72
C GLU A 200 -17.14 20.85 -11.15
N GLU A 201 -16.47 20.84 -9.99
CA GLU A 201 -16.02 22.04 -9.29
C GLU A 201 -14.58 22.42 -9.68
N ASP A 202 -13.73 21.40 -9.88
CA ASP A 202 -12.33 21.58 -10.25
C ASP A 202 -11.90 20.56 -11.32
N PRO A 203 -11.68 20.98 -12.56
CA PRO A 203 -11.20 20.11 -13.62
C PRO A 203 -9.81 19.52 -13.37
N ASN A 204 -9.04 20.08 -12.42
CA ASN A 204 -7.71 19.59 -12.03
C ASN A 204 -7.71 18.78 -10.73
N THR A 205 -8.89 18.38 -10.26
CA THR A 205 -8.98 17.56 -9.04
C THR A 205 -8.07 16.34 -9.07
N ALA A 206 -7.57 15.93 -7.91
CA ALA A 206 -6.81 14.69 -7.75
C ALA A 206 -7.69 13.42 -7.77
N LEU A 207 -9.01 13.57 -7.87
CA LEU A 207 -9.94 12.45 -7.97
C LEU A 207 -9.93 11.86 -9.39
N PHE A 208 -9.98 10.52 -9.48
CA PHE A 208 -10.17 9.75 -10.72
C PHE A 208 -9.13 10.02 -11.83
N ARG A 209 -7.92 10.45 -11.46
CA ARG A 209 -6.84 10.65 -12.42
C ARG A 209 -5.71 9.66 -12.23
N ILE A 210 -4.99 9.38 -13.32
CA ILE A 210 -3.69 8.70 -13.31
C ILE A 210 -2.61 9.77 -13.48
N GLU A 211 -1.57 9.72 -12.66
CA GLU A 211 -0.40 10.58 -12.84
C GLU A 211 0.65 9.82 -13.65
N VAL A 212 1.02 10.39 -14.79
CA VAL A 212 2.02 9.83 -15.71
C VAL A 212 3.33 10.54 -15.47
N ILE A 213 4.28 9.83 -14.92
CA ILE A 213 5.63 10.32 -14.62
C ILE A 213 6.55 9.92 -15.76
N GLN A 214 7.17 10.90 -16.42
CA GLN A 214 8.26 10.66 -17.36
C GLN A 214 9.58 10.66 -16.61
N VAL A 215 10.41 9.65 -16.87
CA VAL A 215 11.73 9.51 -16.26
C VAL A 215 12.78 9.43 -17.38
N PRO A 216 13.56 10.50 -17.62
CA PRO A 216 14.67 10.48 -18.55
C PRO A 216 15.73 9.48 -18.10
N LEU A 217 16.17 8.57 -18.99
CA LEU A 217 17.10 7.48 -18.65
C LEU A 217 18.52 7.97 -18.42
N ASP A 218 18.91 9.07 -19.06
CA ASP A 218 20.23 9.72 -18.89
C ASP A 218 20.28 10.70 -17.71
N ASN A 219 19.12 11.13 -17.22
CA ASN A 219 19.01 12.09 -16.11
C ASN A 219 17.75 11.82 -15.27
N PRO A 220 17.70 10.73 -14.47
CA PRO A 220 16.52 10.37 -13.67
C PRO A 220 16.09 11.44 -12.66
N GLN A 221 17.01 12.34 -12.27
CA GLN A 221 16.70 13.49 -11.41
C GLN A 221 15.71 14.48 -12.03
N ALA A 222 15.57 14.47 -13.36
CA ALA A 222 14.59 15.29 -14.08
C ALA A 222 13.21 14.64 -14.20
N ALA A 223 12.97 13.52 -13.50
CA ALA A 223 11.67 12.86 -13.47
C ALA A 223 10.56 13.81 -13.02
N ALA A 224 9.46 13.83 -13.76
CA ALA A 224 8.34 14.72 -13.48
C ALA A 224 7.01 14.17 -14.01
N ILE A 225 5.89 14.60 -13.41
CA ILE A 225 4.56 14.35 -13.93
C ILE A 225 4.40 15.16 -15.24
N VAL A 226 4.13 14.46 -16.35
CA VAL A 226 3.97 15.07 -17.69
C VAL A 226 2.52 15.04 -18.15
N ASN A 227 1.69 14.21 -17.55
CA ASN A 227 0.27 14.10 -17.87
C ASN A 227 -0.51 13.59 -16.65
N SER A 228 -1.78 13.99 -16.54
CA SER A 228 -2.67 13.53 -15.48
C SER A 228 -4.07 13.24 -16.02
N PRO A 229 -4.22 12.27 -16.96
CA PRO A 229 -5.51 11.96 -17.55
C PRO A 229 -6.49 11.44 -16.50
N ARG A 230 -7.73 11.91 -16.58
CA ARG A 230 -8.84 11.31 -15.85
C ARG A 230 -9.45 10.18 -16.68
N ILE A 231 -9.80 9.07 -16.01
CA ILE A 231 -10.23 7.86 -16.70
C ILE A 231 -11.75 7.63 -16.67
N PHE A 232 -12.50 8.47 -15.93
CA PHE A 232 -13.95 8.29 -15.73
C PHE A 232 -14.73 9.61 -15.91
N ASP A 233 -14.26 10.52 -16.78
CA ASP A 233 -14.86 11.84 -16.96
C ASP A 233 -16.30 11.81 -17.49
N ASP A 234 -16.62 10.82 -18.33
CA ASP A 234 -17.91 10.72 -19.00
C ASP A 234 -18.81 9.62 -18.40
N LEU A 235 -18.44 9.04 -17.23
CA LEU A 235 -19.27 8.05 -16.58
C LEU A 235 -20.30 8.74 -15.68
N GLU A 236 -21.57 8.42 -15.90
CA GLU A 236 -22.59 8.68 -14.92
C GLU A 236 -22.25 7.90 -13.63
N ALA A 237 -22.45 8.53 -12.48
CA ALA A 237 -22.31 7.83 -11.22
C ALA A 237 -23.15 6.54 -11.25
N PRO A 238 -22.56 5.37 -10.96
CA PRO A 238 -23.36 4.15 -10.92
C PRO A 238 -24.48 4.32 -9.91
N PRO A 239 -25.66 3.75 -10.17
CA PRO A 239 -26.70 3.74 -9.16
C PRO A 239 -26.11 3.11 -7.89
N SER A 240 -26.42 3.70 -6.74
CA SER A 240 -26.02 3.13 -5.45
C SER A 240 -26.46 1.67 -5.42
N HIS A 241 -25.54 0.76 -5.11
CA HIS A 241 -25.89 -0.67 -4.97
C HIS A 241 -26.87 -0.89 -3.82
N GLY A 242 -26.99 0.07 -2.90
CA GLY A 242 -27.70 -0.11 -1.66
C GLY A 242 -27.07 -1.23 -0.81
N LEU A 243 -27.66 -1.48 0.32
CA LEU A 243 -27.33 -2.66 1.12
C LEU A 243 -28.18 -3.85 0.67
N ALA A 244 -27.60 -5.05 0.68
CA ALA A 244 -28.38 -6.25 0.45
C ALA A 244 -29.46 -6.42 1.54
N PRO A 245 -30.61 -7.06 1.26
CA PRO A 245 -31.64 -7.28 2.28
C PRO A 245 -31.13 -7.95 3.55
N ALA A 246 -30.11 -8.84 3.42
CA ALA A 246 -29.47 -9.50 4.55
C ALA A 246 -28.65 -8.50 5.41
N ASP A 247 -27.96 -7.55 4.79
CA ASP A 247 -27.18 -6.53 5.49
C ASP A 247 -28.11 -5.54 6.23
N LEU A 248 -29.20 -5.13 5.59
CA LEU A 248 -30.23 -4.31 6.23
C LEU A 248 -30.84 -5.00 7.45
N ALA A 249 -31.15 -6.30 7.35
CA ALA A 249 -31.65 -7.10 8.47
C ALA A 249 -30.61 -7.17 9.61
N ALA A 250 -29.34 -7.38 9.28
CA ALA A 250 -28.25 -7.43 10.27
C ALA A 250 -28.05 -6.08 10.98
N ILE A 251 -28.20 -4.94 10.27
CA ILE A 251 -28.14 -3.60 10.86
C ILE A 251 -29.31 -3.36 11.81
N GLU A 252 -30.53 -3.77 11.43
CA GLU A 252 -31.71 -3.63 12.30
C GLU A 252 -31.57 -4.54 13.55
N GLU A 253 -31.04 -5.73 13.40
CA GLU A 253 -30.73 -6.60 14.54
C GLU A 253 -29.66 -5.97 15.46
N ALA A 254 -28.60 -5.44 14.90
CA ALA A 254 -27.56 -4.73 15.65
C ALA A 254 -28.14 -3.49 16.37
N ARG A 255 -29.00 -2.71 15.69
CA ARG A 255 -29.71 -1.59 16.29
C ARG A 255 -30.61 -2.01 17.45
N ALA A 256 -31.37 -3.10 17.29
CA ALA A 256 -32.20 -3.65 18.34
C ALA A 256 -31.38 -4.18 19.54
N ALA A 257 -30.15 -4.63 19.29
CA ALA A 257 -29.18 -5.03 20.31
C ALA A 257 -28.48 -3.83 21.00
N GLY A 258 -28.75 -2.59 20.56
CA GLY A 258 -28.17 -1.38 21.16
C GLY A 258 -26.86 -0.91 20.54
N ALA A 259 -26.46 -1.45 19.39
CA ALA A 259 -25.27 -0.99 18.68
C ALA A 259 -25.43 0.47 18.20
N VAL A 260 -24.33 1.21 18.17
CA VAL A 260 -24.27 2.55 17.57
C VAL A 260 -24.25 2.39 16.05
N ILE A 261 -25.23 2.99 15.37
CA ILE A 261 -25.33 2.98 13.91
C ILE A 261 -25.04 4.38 13.41
N VAL A 262 -24.11 4.50 12.47
CA VAL A 262 -23.75 5.78 11.82
C VAL A 262 -24.01 5.71 10.32
N GLU A 263 -24.23 6.84 9.69
CA GLU A 263 -24.28 6.98 8.24
C GLU A 263 -22.87 7.19 7.68
N PHE A 264 -22.41 6.29 6.84
CA PHE A 264 -21.14 6.42 6.15
C PHE A 264 -21.36 6.28 4.64
N ASN A 265 -21.03 7.32 3.89
CA ASN A 265 -21.26 7.39 2.44
C ASN A 265 -22.70 7.04 2.02
N GLY A 266 -23.69 7.49 2.78
CA GLY A 266 -25.10 7.24 2.52
C GLY A 266 -25.58 5.82 2.83
N SER A 267 -24.80 5.06 3.58
CA SER A 267 -25.17 3.71 4.04
C SER A 267 -25.03 3.60 5.56
N PRO A 268 -26.02 3.03 6.26
CA PRO A 268 -25.93 2.77 7.68
C PRO A 268 -24.90 1.66 7.96
N ILE A 269 -24.04 1.87 8.93
CA ILE A 269 -23.08 0.86 9.41
C ILE A 269 -23.12 0.77 10.94
N ALA A 270 -23.01 -0.45 11.48
CA ALA A 270 -22.84 -0.67 12.91
C ALA A 270 -21.37 -0.49 13.31
N ILE A 271 -21.12 0.39 14.26
CA ILE A 271 -19.75 0.59 14.77
C ILE A 271 -19.43 -0.51 15.79
N PRO A 272 -18.26 -1.18 15.68
CA PRO A 272 -17.81 -2.16 16.67
C PRO A 272 -17.66 -1.55 18.06
N ASP A 273 -18.06 -2.28 19.11
CA ASP A 273 -18.05 -1.83 20.51
C ASP A 273 -16.69 -1.26 20.94
N GLN A 274 -15.60 -1.90 20.56
CA GLN A 274 -14.25 -1.42 20.87
C GLN A 274 -13.96 -0.01 20.31
N PHE A 275 -14.56 0.33 19.16
CA PHE A 275 -14.40 1.64 18.56
C PHE A 275 -15.30 2.65 19.26
N VAL A 276 -16.53 2.25 19.61
CA VAL A 276 -17.46 3.07 20.40
C VAL A 276 -16.82 3.43 21.76
N GLU A 277 -16.20 2.47 22.44
CA GLU A 277 -15.51 2.71 23.72
C GLU A 277 -14.33 3.70 23.56
N ARG A 278 -13.59 3.59 22.47
CA ARG A 278 -12.52 4.56 22.16
C ARG A 278 -13.06 5.97 21.95
N LEU A 279 -14.11 6.12 21.15
CA LEU A 279 -14.77 7.42 20.92
C LEU A 279 -15.36 8.00 22.22
N ARG A 280 -15.98 7.13 23.04
CA ARG A 280 -16.48 7.50 24.37
C ARG A 280 -15.36 8.03 25.28
N GLY A 281 -14.20 7.37 25.27
CA GLY A 281 -13.02 7.81 26.00
C GLY A 281 -12.52 9.19 25.55
N MET A 282 -12.51 9.43 24.23
CA MET A 282 -12.14 10.75 23.67
C MET A 282 -13.15 11.83 24.07
N TYR A 283 -14.44 11.59 23.92
CA TYR A 283 -15.51 12.50 24.33
C TYR A 283 -15.39 12.87 25.81
N LYS A 284 -15.22 11.88 26.69
CA LYS A 284 -15.02 12.11 28.14
C LYS A 284 -13.79 13.00 28.41
N SER A 285 -12.69 12.73 27.73
CA SER A 285 -11.46 13.51 27.87
C SER A 285 -11.66 14.97 27.43
N GLU A 286 -12.32 15.19 26.30
CA GLU A 286 -12.60 16.53 25.76
C GLU A 286 -13.54 17.35 26.67
N GLN A 287 -14.52 16.66 27.26
CA GLN A 287 -15.49 17.28 28.18
C GLN A 287 -15.01 17.36 29.63
N GLY A 288 -13.84 16.80 29.96
CA GLY A 288 -13.33 16.79 31.33
C GLY A 288 -14.17 15.92 32.29
N ILE A 289 -14.84 14.88 31.78
CA ILE A 289 -15.74 14.04 32.57
C ILE A 289 -14.93 12.92 33.24
N GLU A 290 -14.97 12.89 34.59
CA GLU A 290 -14.45 11.79 35.40
C GLU A 290 -15.62 10.86 35.79
N GLY A 291 -15.46 9.54 35.58
CA GLY A 291 -16.48 8.53 35.87
C GLY A 291 -17.38 8.18 34.68
N ASP A 292 -18.55 7.58 34.94
CA ASP A 292 -19.49 7.18 33.90
C ASP A 292 -20.29 8.38 33.36
N LEU A 293 -20.70 8.28 32.09
CA LEU A 293 -21.56 9.28 31.48
C LEU A 293 -22.96 9.23 32.12
N THR A 294 -23.55 10.39 32.33
CA THR A 294 -24.97 10.48 32.66
C THR A 294 -25.81 10.13 31.42
N GLU A 295 -27.09 9.82 31.60
CA GLU A 295 -28.01 9.50 30.51
C GLU A 295 -28.04 10.63 29.43
N ALA A 296 -28.06 11.87 29.87
CA ALA A 296 -28.04 13.04 28.96
C ALA A 296 -26.72 13.14 28.16
N GLN A 297 -25.58 12.85 28.81
CA GLN A 297 -24.27 12.84 28.15
C GLN A 297 -24.10 11.65 27.20
N GLU A 298 -24.69 10.50 27.53
CA GLU A 298 -24.73 9.34 26.64
C GLU A 298 -25.55 9.63 25.36
N GLU A 299 -26.67 10.31 25.49
CA GLU A 299 -27.48 10.75 24.34
C GLU A 299 -26.73 11.80 23.48
N GLU A 300 -26.04 12.75 24.12
CA GLU A 300 -25.21 13.74 23.40
C GLU A 300 -24.04 13.07 22.68
N PHE A 301 -23.36 12.15 23.34
CA PHE A 301 -22.29 11.34 22.73
C PHE A 301 -22.78 10.59 21.50
N LYS A 302 -23.90 9.87 21.62
CA LYS A 302 -24.48 9.11 20.48
C LYS A 302 -24.93 10.00 19.33
N ALA A 303 -25.37 11.23 19.62
CA ALA A 303 -25.74 12.20 18.59
C ALA A 303 -24.52 12.82 17.87
N GLY A 304 -23.34 12.75 18.49
CA GLY A 304 -22.09 13.28 17.96
C GLY A 304 -21.20 12.26 17.24
N VAL A 305 -21.55 10.98 17.30
CA VAL A 305 -20.86 9.89 16.60
C VAL A 305 -21.45 9.68 15.22
#